data_c500e6653d7c6b1978429ebbb35a2fac
#
_entry.id   c500e6653d7c6b1978429ebbb35a2fac
#
_cell.length_a   1.000
_cell.length_b   1.000
_cell.length_c   1.000
_cell.angle_alpha   90.00
_cell.angle_beta   90.00
_cell.angle_gamma   90.00
#
_symmetry.space_group_name_H-M   'P 1'
#
loop_
_entity.id
_entity.type
_entity.pdbx_description
1 polymer ?
#
loop_
_entity_poly.entity_id
_entity_poly.type
_entity_poly.pdbx_seq_one_letter_code
_entity_poly.pdbx_strand_id
1 'polypeptide(L)'
;MINGTQSNNEQGYLDLLRHVLDNGTEKGDRTGTGTLSHFGAQLRFDLAEGFPLLTTKKVHFKSIAYELLWFLSGSTHVDYLQQNNVRIWNEWATAEQTTRFNRPAGDLGPIYGHQWRNYGATKNEDASYNADGVDQIAQVVEQIKNNPNSRRLIVSGWNPGEAEQVALPPCHTLFQFFVADNKLSCQLYQRSADLFLLFPHNDNSQYELLAA
;
A
#
# COMPACT_ATOMS: atom_id res chain seq x y z
N MET A 1 23.22 -4.46 -7.12
CA MET A 1 22.55 -4.87 -5.86
C MET A 1 23.16 -4.02 -4.75
N ILE A 2 22.37 -3.15 -4.16
CA ILE A 2 22.80 -2.39 -2.98
C ILE A 2 22.72 -3.39 -1.83
N ASN A 3 23.88 -3.87 -1.37
CA ASN A 3 23.96 -4.74 -0.20
C ASN A 3 23.58 -3.91 1.01
N GLY A 4 22.38 -4.18 1.57
CA GLY A 4 21.94 -3.56 2.82
C GLY A 4 22.85 -4.03 3.97
N THR A 5 23.84 -3.24 4.29
CA THR A 5 24.43 -3.23 5.63
C THR A 5 23.35 -2.79 6.59
N GLN A 6 23.26 -3.43 7.75
CA GLN A 6 22.41 -2.99 8.87
C GLN A 6 22.72 -1.53 9.18
N SER A 7 21.97 -0.64 8.61
CA SER A 7 22.01 0.78 8.90
C SER A 7 20.76 1.11 9.70
N ASN A 8 20.86 2.06 10.62
CA ASN A 8 19.74 2.73 11.23
C ASN A 8 18.58 2.81 10.21
N ASN A 9 17.38 2.36 10.56
CA ASN A 9 16.23 2.18 9.66
C ASN A 9 15.99 3.37 8.71
N GLU A 10 16.31 4.59 9.13
CA GLU A 10 16.17 5.80 8.30
C GLU A 10 17.33 6.01 7.30
N GLN A 11 18.54 5.54 7.62
CA GLN A 11 19.71 5.77 6.76
C GLN A 11 19.55 5.10 5.39
N GLY A 12 19.00 3.90 5.33
CA GLY A 12 18.75 3.21 4.06
C GLY A 12 17.82 4.00 3.12
N TYR A 13 16.82 4.66 3.69
CA TYR A 13 15.94 5.56 2.94
C TYR A 13 16.70 6.78 2.41
N LEU A 14 17.51 7.43 3.24
CA LEU A 14 18.31 8.60 2.85
C LEU A 14 19.33 8.25 1.75
N ASP A 15 19.96 7.09 1.86
CA ASP A 15 20.90 6.58 0.86
C ASP A 15 20.18 6.32 -0.48
N LEU A 16 18.96 5.79 -0.45
CA LEU A 16 18.16 5.61 -1.66
C LEU A 16 17.76 6.95 -2.30
N LEU A 17 17.33 7.93 -1.49
CA LEU A 17 17.06 9.29 -1.99
C LEU A 17 18.29 9.89 -2.69
N ARG A 18 19.47 9.80 -2.06
CA ARG A 18 20.74 10.26 -2.63
C ARG A 18 21.03 9.53 -3.94
N HIS A 19 20.87 8.21 -3.94
CA HIS A 19 21.12 7.39 -5.13
C HIS A 19 20.25 7.82 -6.31
N VAL A 20 18.94 8.11 -6.07
CA VAL A 20 18.03 8.57 -7.13
C VAL A 20 18.40 9.95 -7.62
N LEU A 21 18.81 10.87 -6.72
CA LEU A 21 19.27 12.20 -7.13
C LEU A 21 20.53 12.15 -7.98
N ASP A 22 21.48 11.30 -7.63
CA ASP A 22 22.79 11.25 -8.29
C ASP A 22 22.80 10.38 -9.56
N ASN A 23 21.92 9.39 -9.66
CA ASN A 23 21.91 8.35 -10.71
C ASN A 23 20.56 8.13 -11.39
N GLY A 24 19.53 8.88 -11.03
CA GLY A 24 18.20 8.74 -11.62
C GLY A 24 18.17 9.17 -13.08
N THR A 25 17.30 8.53 -13.84
CA THR A 25 17.03 8.88 -15.24
C THR A 25 15.87 9.87 -15.30
N GLU A 26 16.04 10.96 -16.02
CA GLU A 26 14.94 11.90 -16.29
C GLU A 26 13.86 11.22 -17.13
N LYS A 27 12.61 11.31 -16.66
CA LYS A 27 11.43 10.82 -17.37
C LYS A 27 10.31 11.84 -17.30
N GLY A 28 9.57 11.98 -18.40
CA GLY A 28 8.32 12.70 -18.40
C GLY A 28 7.26 11.98 -17.58
N ASP A 29 6.32 12.74 -17.04
CA ASP A 29 5.15 12.24 -16.33
C ASP A 29 3.85 12.86 -16.88
N ARG A 30 2.70 12.40 -16.40
CA ARG A 30 1.38 12.92 -16.82
C ARG A 30 1.13 14.38 -16.42
N THR A 31 1.88 14.90 -15.45
CA THR A 31 1.73 16.29 -14.95
C THR A 31 2.59 17.29 -15.73
N GLY A 32 3.54 16.82 -16.55
CA GLY A 32 4.48 17.66 -17.28
C GLY A 32 5.63 18.22 -16.44
N THR A 33 5.69 17.87 -15.14
CA THR A 33 6.77 18.30 -14.24
C THR A 33 8.06 17.51 -14.47
N GLY A 34 7.92 16.24 -14.84
CA GLY A 34 9.04 15.30 -14.97
C GLY A 34 9.44 14.68 -13.64
N THR A 35 10.19 13.59 -13.72
CA THR A 35 10.68 12.86 -12.56
C THR A 35 12.11 12.40 -12.76
N LEU A 36 12.89 12.29 -11.68
CA LEU A 36 14.09 11.47 -11.64
C LEU A 36 13.67 10.07 -11.19
N SER A 37 13.95 9.06 -12.00
CA SER A 37 13.46 7.70 -11.78
C SER A 37 14.61 6.71 -11.72
N HIS A 38 14.53 5.76 -10.78
CA HIS A 38 15.39 4.59 -10.69
C HIS A 38 14.50 3.34 -10.64
N PHE A 39 14.87 2.30 -11.39
CA PHE A 39 14.11 1.06 -11.42
C PHE A 39 14.80 -0.01 -10.58
N GLY A 40 14.08 -0.52 -9.59
CA GLY A 40 14.52 -1.63 -8.76
C GLY A 40 15.39 -1.18 -7.58
N ALA A 41 14.78 -1.02 -6.42
CA ALA A 41 15.45 -0.81 -5.14
C ALA A 41 14.79 -1.68 -4.07
N GLN A 42 15.50 -1.99 -3.01
CA GLN A 42 14.97 -2.69 -1.85
C GLN A 42 15.47 -2.02 -0.58
N LEU A 43 14.55 -1.73 0.33
CA LEU A 43 14.84 -1.31 1.70
C LEU A 43 14.50 -2.46 2.66
N ARG A 44 15.19 -2.51 3.78
CA ARG A 44 14.95 -3.45 4.89
C ARG A 44 14.91 -2.68 6.18
N PHE A 45 13.92 -3.01 7.01
CA PHE A 45 13.71 -2.42 8.33
C PHE A 45 13.68 -3.54 9.36
N ASP A 46 14.42 -3.40 10.44
CA ASP A 46 14.36 -4.32 11.58
C ASP A 46 13.43 -3.72 12.64
N LEU A 47 12.26 -4.33 12.82
CA LEU A 47 11.26 -3.86 13.78
C LEU A 47 11.70 -4.06 15.24
N ALA A 48 12.70 -4.90 15.49
CA ALA A 48 13.30 -5.02 16.82
C ALA A 48 14.09 -3.75 17.25
N GLU A 49 14.54 -2.95 16.28
CA GLU A 49 15.18 -1.65 16.52
C GLU A 49 14.18 -0.50 16.74
N GLY A 50 12.89 -0.78 16.58
CA GLY A 50 11.79 0.17 16.68
C GLY A 50 11.02 0.35 15.40
N PHE A 51 9.87 1.01 15.52
CA PHE A 51 9.01 1.30 14.37
C PHE A 51 9.70 2.34 13.46
N PRO A 52 9.94 2.06 12.16
CA PRO A 52 10.76 2.89 11.28
C PRO A 52 10.01 4.11 10.72
N LEU A 53 9.37 4.88 11.62
CA LEU A 53 8.77 6.15 11.24
C LEU A 53 9.87 7.15 10.92
N LEU A 54 9.86 7.67 9.69
CA LEU A 54 10.86 8.64 9.25
C LEU A 54 10.78 9.94 10.06
N THR A 55 11.94 10.49 10.44
CA THR A 55 12.05 11.73 11.21
C THR A 55 12.50 12.93 10.36
N THR A 56 13.08 12.69 9.21
CA THR A 56 13.51 13.70 8.23
C THR A 56 12.36 14.49 7.61
N LYS A 57 11.14 13.99 7.76
CA LYS A 57 9.90 14.66 7.35
C LYS A 57 8.86 14.47 8.44
N LYS A 58 8.00 15.49 8.66
CA LYS A 58 6.87 15.35 9.58
C LYS A 58 5.84 14.36 9.00
N VAL A 59 5.81 13.15 9.52
CA VAL A 59 4.86 12.11 9.17
C VAL A 59 3.67 12.15 10.12
N HIS A 60 2.46 12.05 9.59
CA HIS A 60 1.22 12.07 10.38
C HIS A 60 0.77 10.64 10.66
N PHE A 61 1.34 10.00 11.69
CA PHE A 61 1.10 8.60 12.06
C PHE A 61 -0.40 8.23 12.16
N LYS A 62 -1.22 9.16 12.68
CA LYS A 62 -2.68 8.95 12.74
C LYS A 62 -3.27 8.62 11.37
N SER A 63 -2.85 9.32 10.31
CA SER A 63 -3.37 9.05 8.96
C SER A 63 -2.99 7.66 8.49
N ILE A 64 -1.75 7.22 8.73
CA ILE A 64 -1.25 5.88 8.37
C ILE A 64 -2.09 4.80 9.07
N ALA A 65 -2.28 4.92 10.37
CA ALA A 65 -3.02 3.94 11.15
C ALA A 65 -4.49 3.85 10.73
N TYR A 66 -5.18 4.98 10.53
CA TYR A 66 -6.57 4.98 10.10
C TYR A 66 -6.74 4.50 8.65
N GLU A 67 -5.81 4.79 7.76
CA GLU A 67 -5.82 4.27 6.41
C GLU A 67 -5.67 2.75 6.40
N LEU A 68 -4.73 2.20 7.17
CA LEU A 68 -4.59 0.76 7.33
C LEU A 68 -5.86 0.10 7.87
N LEU A 69 -6.46 0.65 8.92
CA LEU A 69 -7.71 0.15 9.47
C LEU A 69 -8.85 0.20 8.44
N TRP A 70 -8.89 1.24 7.64
CA TRP A 70 -9.85 1.37 6.55
C TRP A 70 -9.63 0.29 5.47
N PHE A 71 -8.40 0.04 5.03
CA PHE A 71 -8.11 -1.07 4.11
C PHE A 71 -8.50 -2.42 4.70
N LEU A 72 -8.19 -2.67 5.97
CA LEU A 72 -8.53 -3.90 6.68
C LEU A 72 -10.05 -4.09 6.83
N SER A 73 -10.82 -3.02 6.85
CA SER A 73 -12.30 -3.10 6.88
C SER A 73 -12.90 -3.56 5.55
N GLY A 74 -12.15 -3.48 4.44
CA GLY A 74 -12.65 -3.75 3.09
C GLY A 74 -13.52 -2.65 2.50
N SER A 75 -13.72 -1.54 3.23
CA SER A 75 -14.53 -0.41 2.76
C SER A 75 -13.85 0.29 1.58
N THR A 76 -14.65 0.71 0.61
CA THR A 76 -14.21 1.52 -0.55
C THR A 76 -14.58 2.99 -0.40
N HIS A 77 -15.45 3.32 0.57
CA HIS A 77 -15.93 4.68 0.80
C HIS A 77 -15.08 5.42 1.84
N VAL A 78 -14.78 6.69 1.58
CA VAL A 78 -13.87 7.51 2.40
C VAL A 78 -14.49 8.06 3.70
N ASP A 79 -15.76 7.82 3.98
CA ASP A 79 -16.45 8.35 5.15
C ASP A 79 -15.73 8.06 6.48
N TYR A 80 -15.24 6.82 6.64
CA TYR A 80 -14.49 6.44 7.83
C TYR A 80 -13.25 7.32 8.03
N LEU A 81 -12.51 7.60 6.96
CA LEU A 81 -11.33 8.46 7.01
C LEU A 81 -11.73 9.91 7.35
N GLN A 82 -12.77 10.44 6.71
CA GLN A 82 -13.24 11.81 6.91
C GLN A 82 -13.76 12.04 8.33
N GLN A 83 -14.54 11.10 8.88
CA GLN A 83 -15.01 11.12 10.27
C GLN A 83 -13.87 11.16 11.30
N ASN A 84 -12.71 10.59 10.92
CA ASN A 84 -11.52 10.61 11.74
C ASN A 84 -10.53 11.74 11.40
N ASN A 85 -10.96 12.73 10.59
CA ASN A 85 -10.15 13.85 10.11
C ASN A 85 -8.92 13.44 9.30
N VAL A 86 -8.98 12.31 8.59
CA VAL A 86 -7.99 11.85 7.63
C VAL A 86 -8.47 12.21 6.22
N ARG A 87 -7.68 12.98 5.47
CA ARG A 87 -8.12 13.59 4.20
C ARG A 87 -7.26 13.20 3.00
N ILE A 88 -6.34 12.25 3.17
CA ILE A 88 -5.35 11.89 2.16
C ILE A 88 -5.95 11.32 0.87
N TRP A 89 -7.20 10.81 0.93
CA TRP A 89 -7.94 10.27 -0.21
C TRP A 89 -8.99 11.22 -0.80
N ASN A 90 -9.20 12.40 -0.20
CA ASN A 90 -10.29 13.30 -0.62
C ASN A 90 -10.17 13.75 -2.08
N GLU A 91 -8.96 13.95 -2.58
CA GLU A 91 -8.70 14.35 -3.97
C GLU A 91 -9.25 13.32 -4.97
N TRP A 92 -9.12 12.03 -4.64
CA TRP A 92 -9.57 10.92 -5.50
C TRP A 92 -11.05 10.57 -5.31
N ALA A 93 -11.66 11.04 -4.22
CA ALA A 93 -13.04 10.73 -3.82
C ALA A 93 -14.07 11.78 -4.28
N THR A 94 -13.68 12.73 -5.11
CA THR A 94 -14.60 13.75 -5.65
C THR A 94 -15.56 13.14 -6.68
N ALA A 95 -16.73 13.76 -6.87
CA ALA A 95 -17.68 13.33 -7.89
C ALA A 95 -17.03 13.29 -9.29
N GLU A 96 -16.17 14.25 -9.62
CA GLU A 96 -15.43 14.28 -10.88
C GLU A 96 -14.59 13.02 -11.10
N GLN A 97 -13.96 12.51 -10.04
CA GLN A 97 -13.10 11.33 -10.11
C GLN A 97 -13.88 10.02 -10.12
N THR A 98 -15.01 9.93 -9.41
CA THR A 98 -15.72 8.66 -9.17
C THR A 98 -16.85 8.40 -10.18
N THR A 99 -17.57 9.42 -10.66
CA THR A 99 -18.69 9.24 -11.57
C THR A 99 -18.29 8.66 -12.93
N ARG A 100 -17.06 8.85 -13.38
CA ARG A 100 -16.53 8.22 -14.61
C ARG A 100 -16.47 6.69 -14.53
N PHE A 101 -16.54 6.13 -13.31
CA PHE A 101 -16.61 4.69 -13.03
C PHE A 101 -18.01 4.24 -12.58
N ASN A 102 -19.02 5.11 -12.78
CA ASN A 102 -20.40 4.87 -12.34
C ASN A 102 -20.53 4.68 -10.82
N ARG A 103 -19.78 5.48 -10.02
CA ARG A 103 -19.77 5.43 -8.57
C ARG A 103 -20.17 6.77 -7.96
N PRO A 104 -20.83 6.78 -6.79
CA PRO A 104 -21.11 8.01 -6.07
C PRO A 104 -19.81 8.68 -5.59
N ALA A 105 -19.87 9.99 -5.31
CA ALA A 105 -18.79 10.69 -4.64
C ALA A 105 -18.45 9.99 -3.31
N GLY A 106 -17.17 9.84 -3.03
CA GLY A 106 -16.69 9.15 -1.83
C GLY A 106 -16.38 7.67 -2.03
N ASP A 107 -16.94 7.00 -3.04
CA ASP A 107 -16.65 5.60 -3.33
C ASP A 107 -15.50 5.46 -4.35
N LEU A 108 -14.36 4.97 -3.89
CA LEU A 108 -13.16 4.80 -4.70
C LEU A 108 -13.14 3.49 -5.53
N GLY A 109 -14.11 2.62 -5.31
CA GLY A 109 -14.22 1.34 -6.02
C GLY A 109 -13.23 0.28 -5.52
N PRO A 110 -12.88 -0.70 -6.37
CA PRO A 110 -12.13 -1.90 -5.95
C PRO A 110 -10.64 -1.63 -5.74
N ILE A 111 -10.32 -0.69 -4.85
CA ILE A 111 -8.96 -0.39 -4.40
C ILE A 111 -8.48 -1.37 -3.32
N TYR A 112 -7.39 -1.06 -2.65
CA TYR A 112 -6.68 -1.90 -1.68
C TYR A 112 -7.57 -2.72 -0.73
N GLY A 113 -8.48 -2.08 0.01
CA GLY A 113 -9.33 -2.75 0.99
C GLY A 113 -10.27 -3.77 0.35
N HIS A 114 -10.86 -3.44 -0.79
CA HIS A 114 -11.69 -4.37 -1.56
C HIS A 114 -10.87 -5.57 -2.00
N GLN A 115 -9.70 -5.35 -2.63
CA GLN A 115 -8.85 -6.44 -3.09
C GLN A 115 -8.37 -7.34 -1.94
N TRP A 116 -8.08 -6.77 -0.79
CA TRP A 116 -7.61 -7.54 0.37
C TRP A 116 -8.69 -8.40 1.02
N ARG A 117 -9.95 -7.92 1.02
CA ARG A 117 -11.05 -8.53 1.78
C ARG A 117 -12.13 -9.20 0.92
N ASN A 118 -12.13 -8.96 -0.38
CA ASN A 118 -13.19 -9.45 -1.28
C ASN A 118 -12.67 -9.63 -2.73
N TYR A 119 -11.47 -10.20 -2.90
CA TYR A 119 -10.80 -10.33 -4.19
C TYR A 119 -11.60 -11.18 -5.17
N GLY A 120 -11.81 -10.66 -6.39
CA GLY A 120 -12.50 -11.36 -7.45
C GLY A 120 -14.01 -11.52 -7.24
N ALA A 121 -14.60 -10.70 -6.36
CA ALA A 121 -16.04 -10.69 -6.12
C ALA A 121 -16.84 -10.33 -7.36
N THR A 122 -18.05 -10.88 -7.46
CA THR A 122 -18.98 -10.58 -8.55
C THR A 122 -19.43 -9.13 -8.50
N LYS A 123 -19.17 -8.39 -9.58
CA LYS A 123 -19.61 -7.01 -9.77
C LYS A 123 -21.04 -6.96 -10.31
N ASN A 124 -21.87 -6.13 -9.71
CA ASN A 124 -23.25 -5.87 -10.11
C ASN A 124 -23.34 -4.73 -11.14
N GLU A 125 -24.53 -4.59 -11.76
CA GLU A 125 -24.79 -3.56 -12.78
C GLU A 125 -24.67 -2.13 -12.21
N ASP A 126 -25.00 -1.94 -10.93
CA ASP A 126 -24.86 -0.66 -10.21
C ASP A 126 -23.45 -0.34 -9.71
N ALA A 127 -22.47 -1.12 -10.17
CA ALA A 127 -21.06 -1.05 -9.77
C ALA A 127 -20.76 -1.44 -8.32
N SER A 128 -21.72 -1.95 -7.55
CA SER A 128 -21.50 -2.60 -6.27
C SER A 128 -20.89 -4.00 -6.45
N TYR A 129 -20.49 -4.63 -5.34
CA TYR A 129 -19.92 -5.98 -5.34
C TYR A 129 -20.67 -6.88 -4.37
N ASN A 130 -20.81 -8.16 -4.74
CA ASN A 130 -21.27 -9.19 -3.82
C ASN A 130 -20.17 -9.50 -2.77
N ALA A 131 -20.57 -10.16 -1.69
CA ALA A 131 -19.65 -10.64 -0.66
C ALA A 131 -19.22 -12.10 -0.95
N ASP A 132 -18.88 -12.40 -2.21
CA ASP A 132 -18.54 -13.74 -2.70
C ASP A 132 -17.07 -13.88 -3.12
N GLY A 133 -16.29 -12.83 -2.93
CA GLY A 133 -14.87 -12.82 -3.22
C GLY A 133 -14.03 -13.49 -2.13
N VAL A 134 -12.73 -13.51 -2.35
CA VAL A 134 -11.75 -14.09 -1.43
C VAL A 134 -11.31 -13.06 -0.39
N ASP A 135 -11.49 -13.36 0.88
CA ASP A 135 -10.89 -12.61 1.99
C ASP A 135 -9.44 -13.07 2.19
N GLN A 136 -8.50 -12.41 1.48
CA GLN A 136 -7.09 -12.77 1.51
C GLN A 136 -6.45 -12.53 2.89
N ILE A 137 -6.88 -11.49 3.62
CA ILE A 137 -6.37 -11.19 4.97
C ILE A 137 -6.77 -12.29 5.94
N ALA A 138 -8.04 -12.70 5.96
CA ALA A 138 -8.48 -13.79 6.82
C ALA A 138 -7.72 -15.09 6.50
N GLN A 139 -7.55 -15.40 5.21
CA GLN A 139 -6.82 -16.59 4.79
C GLN A 139 -5.34 -16.57 5.20
N VAL A 140 -4.65 -15.43 5.05
CA VAL A 140 -3.23 -15.36 5.40
C VAL A 140 -3.02 -15.45 6.92
N VAL A 141 -3.89 -14.80 7.71
CA VAL A 141 -3.85 -14.90 9.18
C VAL A 141 -4.07 -16.34 9.64
N GLU A 142 -5.05 -17.03 9.06
CA GLU A 142 -5.31 -18.45 9.36
C GLU A 142 -4.12 -19.34 8.99
N GLN A 143 -3.51 -19.09 7.83
CA GLN A 143 -2.33 -19.84 7.40
C GLN A 143 -1.10 -19.57 8.29
N ILE A 144 -0.87 -18.34 8.72
CA ILE A 144 0.23 -18.01 9.65
C ILE A 144 0.08 -18.83 10.94
N LYS A 145 -1.15 -18.98 11.46
CA LYS A 145 -1.43 -19.73 12.68
C LYS A 145 -1.26 -21.25 12.51
N ASN A 146 -1.80 -21.80 11.43
CA ASN A 146 -1.95 -23.24 11.29
C ASN A 146 -0.93 -23.90 10.34
N ASN A 147 -0.30 -23.12 9.46
CA ASN A 147 0.72 -23.57 8.52
C ASN A 147 1.78 -22.50 8.28
N PRO A 148 2.55 -22.10 9.31
CA PRO A 148 3.53 -21.00 9.21
C PRO A 148 4.64 -21.26 8.18
N ASN A 149 4.89 -22.52 7.83
CA ASN A 149 5.87 -22.89 6.79
C ASN A 149 5.36 -22.73 5.35
N SER A 150 4.13 -22.27 5.17
CA SER A 150 3.55 -22.02 3.85
C SER A 150 4.37 -20.96 3.09
N ARG A 151 4.62 -21.21 1.82
CA ARG A 151 5.22 -20.24 0.88
C ARG A 151 4.16 -19.45 0.12
N ARG A 152 2.89 -19.54 0.54
CA ARG A 152 1.72 -18.91 -0.09
C ARG A 152 1.06 -17.86 0.82
N LEU A 153 1.82 -17.29 1.75
CA LEU A 153 1.35 -16.24 2.65
C LEU A 153 1.37 -14.90 1.90
N ILE A 154 0.54 -14.78 0.87
CA ILE A 154 0.54 -13.66 -0.08
C ILE A 154 -0.82 -12.98 -0.07
N VAL A 155 -0.81 -11.65 -0.14
CA VAL A 155 -1.99 -10.80 -0.37
C VAL A 155 -1.72 -9.94 -1.59
N SER A 156 -2.57 -10.03 -2.62
CA SER A 156 -2.48 -9.23 -3.83
C SER A 156 -3.41 -8.03 -3.74
N GLY A 157 -2.88 -6.84 -3.94
CA GLY A 157 -3.66 -5.63 -4.15
C GLY A 157 -3.92 -5.32 -5.62
N TRP A 158 -3.21 -5.99 -6.53
CA TRP A 158 -3.33 -5.78 -7.97
C TRP A 158 -4.25 -6.80 -8.61
N ASN A 159 -5.34 -6.32 -9.22
CA ASN A 159 -6.25 -7.09 -10.04
C ASN A 159 -6.27 -6.47 -11.45
N PRO A 160 -5.66 -7.11 -12.47
CA PRO A 160 -5.62 -6.55 -13.82
C PRO A 160 -7.00 -6.29 -14.43
N GLY A 161 -8.01 -7.07 -14.05
CA GLY A 161 -9.38 -6.91 -14.53
C GLY A 161 -10.09 -5.66 -13.99
N GLU A 162 -9.59 -5.07 -12.91
CA GLU A 162 -10.21 -3.95 -12.20
C GLU A 162 -9.31 -2.73 -12.04
N ALA A 163 -8.01 -2.86 -12.36
CA ALA A 163 -7.03 -1.78 -12.16
C ALA A 163 -7.40 -0.48 -12.89
N GLU A 164 -8.06 -0.58 -14.05
CA GLU A 164 -8.51 0.57 -14.83
C GLU A 164 -9.91 1.08 -14.42
N GLN A 165 -10.53 0.48 -13.39
CA GLN A 165 -11.87 0.85 -12.91
C GLN A 165 -11.84 1.71 -11.64
N VAL A 166 -10.71 2.30 -11.33
CA VAL A 166 -10.48 3.13 -10.15
C VAL A 166 -9.74 4.41 -10.50
N ALA A 167 -9.96 5.48 -9.72
CA ALA A 167 -9.31 6.77 -9.96
C ALA A 167 -7.77 6.70 -9.74
N LEU A 168 -7.33 5.83 -8.83
CA LEU A 168 -5.92 5.62 -8.51
C LEU A 168 -5.63 4.12 -8.42
N PRO A 169 -5.08 3.51 -9.49
CA PRO A 169 -4.67 2.10 -9.46
C PRO A 169 -3.64 1.81 -8.36
N PRO A 170 -3.77 0.65 -7.67
CA PRO A 170 -2.89 0.31 -6.55
C PRO A 170 -1.40 0.37 -6.90
N CYS A 171 -0.61 1.09 -6.09
CA CYS A 171 0.86 1.10 -6.17
C CYS A 171 1.46 -0.07 -5.40
N HIS A 172 0.88 -0.42 -4.25
CA HIS A 172 1.21 -1.63 -3.49
C HIS A 172 0.60 -2.84 -4.21
N THR A 173 1.41 -3.53 -4.97
CA THR A 173 0.96 -4.59 -5.87
C THR A 173 0.64 -5.87 -5.13
N LEU A 174 1.54 -6.29 -4.25
CA LEU A 174 1.37 -7.44 -3.37
C LEU A 174 2.28 -7.33 -2.15
N PHE A 175 1.91 -8.02 -1.09
CA PHE A 175 2.82 -8.28 0.01
C PHE A 175 2.79 -9.75 0.42
N GLN A 176 3.91 -10.21 0.97
CA GLN A 176 4.11 -11.59 1.37
C GLN A 176 4.65 -11.64 2.78
N PHE A 177 4.12 -12.57 3.58
CA PHE A 177 4.66 -12.88 4.89
C PHE A 177 5.57 -14.09 4.85
N PHE A 178 6.49 -14.14 5.79
CA PHE A 178 7.40 -15.24 6.02
C PHE A 178 7.60 -15.44 7.52
N VAL A 179 7.47 -16.67 7.97
CA VAL A 179 7.65 -17.05 9.38
C VAL A 179 8.91 -17.90 9.50
N ALA A 180 9.85 -17.47 10.34
CA ALA A 180 11.04 -18.22 10.70
C ALA A 180 11.47 -17.85 12.13
N ASP A 181 11.97 -18.79 12.89
CA ASP A 181 12.49 -18.59 14.25
C ASP A 181 11.52 -17.81 15.18
N ASN A 182 10.23 -18.11 15.10
CA ASN A 182 9.15 -17.40 15.80
C ASN A 182 9.07 -15.88 15.49
N LYS A 183 9.57 -15.47 14.33
CA LYS A 183 9.47 -14.10 13.86
C LYS A 183 8.66 -14.05 12.59
N LEU A 184 7.86 -12.99 12.44
CA LEU A 184 7.11 -12.67 11.24
C LEU A 184 7.87 -11.60 10.45
N SER A 185 8.08 -11.84 9.17
CA SER A 185 8.60 -10.85 8.24
C SER A 185 7.55 -10.53 7.19
N CYS A 186 7.54 -9.28 6.72
CA CYS A 186 6.69 -8.85 5.62
C CYS A 186 7.55 -8.27 4.50
N GLN A 187 7.27 -8.62 3.25
CA GLN A 187 7.87 -8.00 2.07
C GLN A 187 6.78 -7.44 1.18
N LEU A 188 6.86 -6.15 0.90
CA LEU A 188 5.99 -5.45 -0.03
C LEU A 188 6.67 -5.27 -1.38
N TYR A 189 5.93 -5.49 -2.48
CA TYR A 189 6.32 -5.03 -3.81
C TYR A 189 5.47 -3.83 -4.23
N GLN A 190 6.13 -2.70 -4.47
CA GLN A 190 5.52 -1.51 -5.05
C GLN A 190 5.94 -1.36 -6.52
N ARG A 191 4.95 -1.19 -7.41
CA ARG A 191 5.21 -0.91 -8.84
C ARG A 191 5.69 0.52 -9.09
N SER A 192 5.38 1.42 -8.17
CA SER A 192 5.72 2.84 -8.21
C SER A 192 5.74 3.39 -6.79
N ALA A 193 6.76 4.18 -6.48
CA ALA A 193 6.89 4.88 -5.20
C ALA A 193 7.47 6.27 -5.43
N ASP A 194 6.78 7.30 -4.94
CA ASP A 194 7.35 8.63 -4.82
C ASP A 194 8.12 8.69 -3.50
N LEU A 195 9.45 8.68 -3.61
CA LEU A 195 10.32 8.58 -2.44
C LEU A 195 10.26 9.79 -1.53
N PHE A 196 9.96 10.98 -2.06
CA PHE A 196 9.97 12.20 -1.27
C PHE A 196 8.60 12.55 -0.69
N LEU A 197 7.54 12.44 -1.49
CA LEU A 197 6.20 12.87 -1.10
C LEU A 197 5.41 11.77 -0.38
N LEU A 198 5.34 10.58 -0.97
CA LEU A 198 4.41 9.53 -0.55
C LEU A 198 5.07 8.46 0.31
N PHE A 199 6.29 8.05 0.01
CA PHE A 199 6.98 6.99 0.74
C PHE A 199 7.02 7.20 2.26
N PRO A 200 7.27 8.43 2.77
CA PRO A 200 7.23 8.68 4.21
C PRO A 200 5.82 8.62 4.83
N HIS A 201 4.77 8.72 4.02
CA HIS A 201 3.41 8.82 4.53
C HIS A 201 2.66 7.49 4.56
N ASN A 202 2.82 6.66 3.55
CA ASN A 202 1.86 5.58 3.32
C ASN A 202 2.49 4.20 3.23
N ASP A 203 3.71 4.09 2.73
CA ASP A 203 3.99 2.86 2.01
C ASP A 203 4.60 1.76 2.88
N ASN A 204 5.53 2.06 3.75
CA ASN A 204 6.16 1.01 4.56
C ASN A 204 5.52 0.85 5.94
N SER A 205 5.17 1.95 6.58
CA SER A 205 4.66 1.95 7.95
C SER A 205 3.36 1.14 8.12
N GLN A 206 2.53 1.03 7.07
CA GLN A 206 1.31 0.21 7.13
C GLN A 206 1.61 -1.29 7.17
N TYR A 207 2.58 -1.75 6.36
CA TYR A 207 2.92 -3.17 6.31
C TYR A 207 3.73 -3.61 7.52
N GLU A 208 4.45 -2.69 8.12
CA GLU A 208 5.12 -2.89 9.40
C GLU A 208 4.11 -3.00 10.55
N LEU A 209 3.06 -2.17 10.54
CA LEU A 209 1.93 -2.31 11.47
C LEU A 209 1.16 -3.61 11.27
N LEU A 210 1.07 -4.13 10.05
CA LEU A 210 0.45 -5.44 9.78
C LEU A 210 1.30 -6.60 10.29
N ALA A 211 2.61 -6.43 10.37
CA ALA A 211 3.54 -7.46 10.83
C ALA A 211 3.76 -7.43 12.36
N ALA A 212 3.46 -6.31 13.02
CA ALA A 212 3.56 -6.14 14.46
C ALA A 212 2.38 -6.76 15.19
#